data_bb37df0c826c79318ae7cc3d92db2d02
#
_entry.id   bb37df0c826c79318ae7cc3d92db2d02
#
_cell.length_a   1.000
_cell.length_b   1.000
_cell.length_c   1.000
_cell.angle_alpha   90.00
_cell.angle_beta   90.00
_cell.angle_gamma   90.00
#
_symmetry.space_group_name_H-M   'P 1'
#
loop_
_entity.id
_entity.type
_entity.pdbx_description
1 polymer ?
#
loop_
_entity_poly.entity_id
_entity_poly.type
_entity_poly.pdbx_seq_one_letter_code
_entity_poly.pdbx_strand_id
1 'polypeptide(L)'
;MFYSTAVANTILYKAFQDEKEITPLQLQGILYFLSSHYAKITNKRLIHENFETWTYYPVLPFVIQKFRPFKDNPIESYARDSVGKADIVNLTENRIFNSVLTEVYEATIDYDGVFLSTATRQKGSAWDKANQSKSPTLDWLDIKNDTSYYKSLPTLTCF
;
A
#
# COMPACT_ATOMS: atom_id res chain seq x y z
N MET A 1 2.46 13.00 -7.27
CA MET A 1 2.11 12.31 -6.01
C MET A 1 0.60 12.38 -5.76
N PHE A 2 0.07 11.38 -5.12
CA PHE A 2 -1.34 11.28 -4.79
C PHE A 2 -1.53 11.28 -3.27
N TYR A 3 -2.72 11.64 -2.81
CA TYR A 3 -3.09 11.42 -1.40
C TYR A 3 -3.34 9.93 -1.16
N SER A 4 -3.01 9.47 0.04
CA SER A 4 -3.11 8.05 0.41
C SER A 4 -4.52 7.48 0.26
N THR A 5 -5.54 8.26 0.62
CA THR A 5 -6.93 7.81 0.51
C THR A 5 -7.39 7.65 -0.94
N ALA A 6 -6.88 8.49 -1.86
CA ALA A 6 -7.19 8.33 -3.28
C ALA A 6 -6.57 7.04 -3.85
N VAL A 7 -5.34 6.72 -3.47
CA VAL A 7 -4.68 5.48 -3.89
C VAL A 7 -5.41 4.27 -3.28
N ALA A 8 -5.76 4.34 -1.99
CA ALA A 8 -6.51 3.29 -1.30
C ALA A 8 -7.85 3.02 -2.01
N ASN A 9 -8.61 4.07 -2.31
CA ASN A 9 -9.87 3.95 -3.04
C ASN A 9 -9.69 3.34 -4.43
N THR A 10 -8.57 3.63 -5.09
CA THR A 10 -8.29 3.07 -6.42
C THR A 10 -8.01 1.57 -6.34
N ILE A 11 -7.32 1.11 -5.29
CA ILE A 11 -7.13 -0.33 -5.04
C ILE A 11 -8.49 -0.99 -4.79
N LEU A 12 -9.33 -0.36 -3.96
CA LEU A 12 -10.69 -0.87 -3.69
C LEU A 12 -11.55 -0.91 -4.95
N TYR A 13 -11.42 0.09 -5.80
CA TYR A 13 -12.13 0.13 -7.09
C TYR A 13 -11.83 -1.13 -7.92
N LYS A 14 -10.55 -1.51 -8.04
CA LYS A 14 -10.18 -2.74 -8.75
C LYS A 14 -10.77 -3.97 -8.07
N ALA A 15 -10.69 -4.05 -6.76
CA ALA A 15 -11.19 -5.20 -6.01
C ALA A 15 -12.71 -5.32 -6.14
N PHE A 16 -13.44 -4.22 -6.08
CA PHE A 16 -14.89 -4.23 -6.23
C PHE A 16 -15.29 -4.69 -7.65
N GLN A 17 -14.58 -4.25 -8.67
CA GLN A 17 -14.84 -4.72 -10.04
C GLN A 17 -14.57 -6.21 -10.21
N ASP A 18 -13.54 -6.73 -9.55
CA ASP A 18 -13.16 -8.14 -9.62
C ASP A 18 -13.92 -9.02 -8.63
N GLU A 19 -14.83 -8.42 -7.84
CA GLU A 19 -15.56 -9.11 -6.76
C GLU A 19 -14.61 -9.79 -5.77
N LYS A 20 -13.48 -9.12 -5.47
CA LYS A 20 -12.50 -9.55 -4.48
C LYS A 20 -12.66 -8.76 -3.19
N GLU A 21 -12.40 -9.43 -2.06
CA GLU A 21 -12.48 -8.81 -0.75
C GLU A 21 -11.11 -8.30 -0.30
N ILE A 22 -11.08 -7.11 0.30
CA ILE A 22 -9.89 -6.53 0.92
C ILE A 22 -10.22 -6.10 2.33
N THR A 23 -9.47 -6.59 3.32
CA THR A 23 -9.55 -6.12 4.71
C THR A 23 -8.67 -4.89 4.89
N PRO A 24 -8.88 -4.10 5.97
CA PRO A 24 -8.00 -2.97 6.26
C PRO A 24 -6.51 -3.35 6.37
N LEU A 25 -6.19 -4.49 6.96
CA LEU A 25 -4.80 -4.96 7.08
C LEU A 25 -4.19 -5.28 5.71
N GLN A 26 -4.94 -5.97 4.84
CA GLN A 26 -4.50 -6.24 3.47
C GLN A 26 -4.23 -4.93 2.71
N LEU A 27 -5.11 -3.96 2.87
CA LEU A 27 -4.99 -2.67 2.19
C LEU A 27 -3.69 -1.95 2.55
N GLN A 28 -3.31 -1.94 3.83
CA GLN A 28 -2.06 -1.34 4.27
C GLN A 28 -0.85 -2.02 3.60
N GLY A 29 -0.84 -3.34 3.55
CA GLY A 29 0.21 -4.10 2.88
C GLY A 29 0.31 -3.79 1.39
N ILE A 30 -0.83 -3.81 0.70
CA ILE A 30 -0.88 -3.51 -0.74
C ILE A 30 -0.37 -2.09 -1.02
N LEU A 31 -0.77 -1.12 -0.20
CA LEU A 31 -0.30 0.27 -0.31
C LEU A 31 1.22 0.37 -0.16
N TYR A 32 1.80 -0.39 0.77
CA TYR A 32 3.25 -0.41 0.95
C TYR A 32 3.97 -0.95 -0.29
N PHE A 33 3.57 -2.13 -0.78
CA PHE A 33 4.23 -2.73 -1.95
C PHE A 33 4.01 -1.90 -3.20
N LEU A 34 2.84 -1.30 -3.34
CA LEU A 34 2.56 -0.38 -4.45
C LEU A 34 3.50 0.83 -4.41
N SER A 35 3.70 1.42 -3.24
CA SER A 35 4.61 2.55 -3.06
C SER A 35 6.06 2.19 -3.38
N SER A 36 6.52 1.03 -2.91
CA SER A 36 7.88 0.55 -3.15
C SER A 36 8.10 0.23 -4.64
N HIS A 37 7.20 -0.51 -5.23
CA HIS A 37 7.32 -0.92 -6.64
C HIS A 37 7.23 0.28 -7.58
N TYR A 38 6.29 1.18 -7.33
CA TYR A 38 6.16 2.42 -8.11
C TYR A 38 7.43 3.27 -8.04
N ALA A 39 8.00 3.42 -6.85
CA ALA A 39 9.24 4.19 -6.67
C ALA A 39 10.42 3.58 -7.44
N LYS A 40 10.52 2.26 -7.51
CA LYS A 40 11.56 1.57 -8.28
C LYS A 40 11.41 1.82 -9.78
N ILE A 41 10.20 1.77 -10.28
CA ILE A 41 9.93 1.91 -11.72
C ILE A 41 10.06 3.37 -12.17
N THR A 42 9.57 4.32 -11.38
CA THR A 42 9.47 5.73 -11.78
C THR A 42 10.54 6.64 -11.18
N ASN A 43 11.23 6.18 -10.14
CA ASN A 43 12.13 7.00 -9.30
C ASN A 43 11.40 8.19 -8.65
N LYS A 44 10.10 8.02 -8.38
CA LYS A 44 9.25 9.07 -7.77
C LYS A 44 8.44 8.48 -6.63
N ARG A 45 8.12 9.34 -5.65
CA ARG A 45 7.18 8.97 -4.59
C ARG A 45 5.77 8.88 -5.16
N LEU A 46 5.03 7.88 -4.71
CA LEU A 46 3.62 7.70 -5.08
C LEU A 46 2.69 8.53 -4.21
N ILE A 47 2.93 8.54 -2.91
CA ILE A 47 2.00 9.06 -1.88
C ILE A 47 2.63 10.23 -1.15
N HIS A 48 1.82 11.29 -0.91
CA HIS A 48 2.25 12.49 -0.19
C HIS A 48 2.61 12.20 1.27
N GLU A 49 1.78 11.41 1.96
CA GLU A 49 1.95 11.13 3.38
C GLU A 49 3.06 10.11 3.60
N ASN A 50 3.67 10.17 4.78
CA ASN A 50 4.68 9.19 5.19
C ASN A 50 4.01 7.97 5.81
N PHE A 51 4.59 6.79 5.56
CA PHE A 51 4.28 5.61 6.34
C PHE A 51 4.84 5.79 7.75
N GLU A 52 4.03 5.48 8.76
CA GLU A 52 4.46 5.44 10.16
C GLU A 52 4.97 4.06 10.55
N THR A 53 5.93 4.03 11.47
CA THR A 53 6.54 2.80 11.98
C THR A 53 5.72 2.29 13.16
N TRP A 54 4.65 1.54 12.89
CA TRP A 54 3.86 0.92 13.96
C TRP A 54 4.50 -0.40 14.38
N THR A 55 4.09 -0.91 15.55
CA THR A 55 4.72 -2.09 16.16
C THR A 55 4.74 -3.31 15.24
N TYR A 56 3.69 -3.52 14.46
CA TYR A 56 3.53 -4.74 13.69
C TYR A 56 3.56 -4.56 12.18
N TYR A 57 3.50 -3.33 11.67
CA TYR A 57 3.52 -3.06 10.23
C TYR A 57 3.60 -1.56 9.94
N PRO A 58 4.03 -1.18 8.73
CA PRO A 58 3.99 0.21 8.30
C PRO A 58 2.54 0.65 8.04
N VAL A 59 2.20 1.87 8.44
CA VAL A 59 0.81 2.37 8.40
C VAL A 59 0.75 3.75 7.77
N LEU A 60 -0.22 3.93 6.89
CA LEU A 60 -0.66 5.25 6.42
C LEU A 60 -1.80 5.73 7.32
N PRO A 61 -1.59 6.76 8.15
CA PRO A 61 -2.53 7.14 9.22
C PRO A 61 -3.93 7.49 8.73
N PHE A 62 -4.03 8.26 7.64
CA PHE A 62 -5.34 8.66 7.12
C PHE A 62 -6.14 7.47 6.61
N VAL A 63 -5.45 6.49 6.02
CA VAL A 63 -6.10 5.28 5.52
C VAL A 63 -6.62 4.43 6.67
N ILE A 64 -5.80 4.21 7.71
CA ILE A 64 -6.27 3.41 8.85
C ILE A 64 -7.46 4.05 9.56
N GLN A 65 -7.47 5.39 9.68
CA GLN A 65 -8.60 6.10 10.29
C GLN A 65 -9.89 5.91 9.51
N LYS A 66 -9.83 6.00 8.19
CA LYS A 66 -11.01 5.90 7.33
C LYS A 66 -11.61 4.50 7.31
N PHE A 67 -10.80 3.47 7.44
CA PHE A 67 -11.26 2.09 7.33
C PHE A 67 -11.31 1.32 8.66
N ARG A 68 -10.95 1.97 9.76
CA ARG A 68 -11.01 1.37 11.11
C ARG A 68 -12.38 0.76 11.45
N PRO A 69 -13.52 1.36 11.07
CA PRO A 69 -14.82 0.76 11.38
C PRO A 69 -15.03 -0.65 10.84
N PHE A 70 -14.33 -1.03 9.78
CA PHE A 70 -14.45 -2.39 9.21
C PHE A 70 -13.70 -3.45 10.01
N LYS A 71 -12.76 -3.06 10.88
CA LYS A 71 -11.96 -3.96 11.73
C LYS A 71 -11.24 -5.03 10.89
N ASP A 72 -11.55 -6.31 11.11
CA ASP A 72 -10.98 -7.43 10.38
C ASP A 72 -11.86 -7.91 9.22
N ASN A 73 -12.94 -7.19 8.96
CA ASN A 73 -13.90 -7.54 7.92
C ASN A 73 -13.53 -6.87 6.58
N PRO A 74 -14.04 -7.40 5.47
CA PRO A 74 -13.84 -6.77 4.17
C PRO A 74 -14.38 -5.34 4.13
N ILE A 75 -13.64 -4.46 3.47
CA ILE A 75 -14.06 -3.08 3.24
C ILE A 75 -15.16 -3.06 2.18
N GLU A 76 -16.29 -2.42 2.48
CA GLU A 76 -17.46 -2.41 1.61
C GLU A 76 -17.71 -1.06 0.92
N SER A 77 -17.01 -0.01 1.34
CA SER A 77 -17.20 1.34 0.79
C SER A 77 -15.91 2.13 0.75
N TYR A 78 -15.88 3.15 -0.11
CA TYR A 78 -14.72 4.03 -0.26
C TYR A 78 -14.56 4.97 0.93
N ALA A 79 -13.32 5.44 1.13
CA ALA A 79 -13.04 6.59 1.99
C ALA A 79 -13.60 7.86 1.34
N ARG A 80 -14.31 8.67 2.12
CA ARG A 80 -14.91 9.92 1.66
C ARG A 80 -14.35 11.10 2.43
N ASP A 81 -14.25 12.25 1.76
CA ASP A 81 -13.83 13.50 2.38
C ASP A 81 -14.98 14.13 3.19
N SER A 82 -14.75 15.34 3.72
CA SER A 82 -15.71 16.06 4.56
C SER A 82 -17.01 16.44 3.84
N VAL A 83 -16.99 16.49 2.50
CA VAL A 83 -18.17 16.77 1.68
C VAL A 83 -18.78 15.51 1.07
N GLY A 84 -18.32 14.34 1.48
CA GLY A 84 -18.85 13.06 1.05
C GLY A 84 -18.32 12.54 -0.28
N LYS A 85 -17.27 13.18 -0.83
CA LYS A 85 -16.67 12.77 -2.10
C LYS A 85 -15.62 11.68 -1.88
N ALA A 86 -15.65 10.65 -2.74
CA ALA A 86 -14.63 9.61 -2.80
C ALA A 86 -13.71 9.88 -3.99
N ASP A 87 -12.44 10.20 -3.73
CA ASP A 87 -11.45 10.39 -4.78
C ASP A 87 -10.87 9.05 -5.21
N ILE A 88 -10.84 8.84 -6.52
CA ILE A 88 -10.20 7.68 -7.17
C ILE A 88 -9.27 8.24 -8.24
N VAL A 89 -8.06 7.71 -8.31
CA VAL A 89 -7.08 8.13 -9.33
C VAL A 89 -7.61 7.81 -10.72
N ASN A 90 -7.52 8.78 -11.64
CA ASN A 90 -7.91 8.56 -13.02
C ASN A 90 -6.87 7.65 -13.72
N LEU A 91 -7.24 6.40 -13.94
CA LEU A 91 -6.34 5.39 -14.50
C LEU A 91 -6.06 5.61 -15.98
N THR A 92 -6.95 6.24 -16.71
CA THR A 92 -6.76 6.57 -18.13
C THR A 92 -5.68 7.63 -18.32
N GLU A 93 -5.66 8.63 -17.44
CA GLU A 93 -4.68 9.73 -17.47
C GLU A 93 -3.35 9.35 -16.80
N ASN A 94 -3.34 8.34 -15.97
CA ASN A 94 -2.17 7.89 -15.18
C ASN A 94 -1.77 6.47 -15.58
N ARG A 95 -1.32 6.29 -16.81
CA ARG A 95 -1.05 4.95 -17.40
C ARG A 95 0.05 4.18 -16.69
N ILE A 96 1.14 4.86 -16.29
CA ILE A 96 2.24 4.21 -15.58
C ILE A 96 1.74 3.71 -14.22
N PHE A 97 1.01 4.56 -13.50
CA PHE A 97 0.42 4.17 -12.23
C PHE A 97 -0.52 2.97 -12.42
N ASN A 98 -1.37 2.99 -13.43
CA ASN A 98 -2.29 1.88 -13.71
C ASN A 98 -1.55 0.57 -13.97
N SER A 99 -0.46 0.61 -14.74
CA SER A 99 0.36 -0.57 -15.04
C SER A 99 0.99 -1.13 -13.77
N VAL A 100 1.59 -0.27 -12.94
CA VAL A 100 2.21 -0.68 -11.67
C VAL A 100 1.16 -1.20 -10.69
N LEU A 101 0.02 -0.53 -10.60
CA LEU A 101 -1.09 -0.98 -9.76
C LEU A 101 -1.55 -2.37 -10.15
N THR A 102 -1.70 -2.63 -11.45
CA THR A 102 -2.13 -3.94 -11.94
C THR A 102 -1.14 -5.04 -11.54
N GLU A 103 0.17 -4.80 -11.69
CA GLU A 103 1.19 -5.76 -11.27
C GLU A 103 1.12 -6.07 -9.77
N VAL A 104 1.06 -5.02 -8.95
CA VAL A 104 1.05 -5.19 -7.49
C VAL A 104 -0.26 -5.82 -7.02
N TYR A 105 -1.38 -5.40 -7.59
CA TYR A 105 -2.69 -5.96 -7.27
C TYR A 105 -2.71 -7.48 -7.55
N GLU A 106 -2.28 -7.90 -8.72
CA GLU A 106 -2.24 -9.30 -9.09
C GLU A 106 -1.29 -10.11 -8.20
N ALA A 107 -0.17 -9.51 -7.79
CA ALA A 107 0.80 -10.16 -6.93
C ALA A 107 0.32 -10.33 -5.48
N THR A 108 -0.64 -9.53 -5.01
CA THR A 108 -0.97 -9.41 -3.58
C THR A 108 -2.39 -9.82 -3.22
N ILE A 109 -3.34 -9.72 -4.15
CA ILE A 109 -4.78 -9.80 -3.82
C ILE A 109 -5.21 -11.14 -3.21
N ASP A 110 -4.54 -12.23 -3.57
CA ASP A 110 -4.88 -13.56 -3.08
C ASP A 110 -4.22 -13.92 -1.75
N TYR A 111 -3.38 -13.05 -1.19
CA TYR A 111 -2.78 -13.25 0.13
C TYR A 111 -3.57 -12.50 1.20
N ASP A 112 -3.61 -13.07 2.40
CA ASP A 112 -4.29 -12.43 3.53
C ASP A 112 -3.44 -11.30 4.14
N GLY A 113 -4.07 -10.56 5.06
CA GLY A 113 -3.42 -9.41 5.70
C GLY A 113 -2.22 -9.79 6.55
N VAL A 114 -2.25 -10.95 7.21
CA VAL A 114 -1.14 -11.42 8.04
C VAL A 114 0.08 -11.72 7.18
N PHE A 115 -0.11 -12.42 6.07
CA PHE A 115 0.98 -12.71 5.13
C PHE A 115 1.61 -11.41 4.60
N LEU A 116 0.78 -10.48 4.13
CA LEU A 116 1.26 -9.22 3.57
C LEU A 116 1.96 -8.37 4.64
N SER A 117 1.39 -8.28 5.84
CA SER A 117 1.99 -7.57 6.96
C SER A 117 3.39 -8.14 7.30
N THR A 118 3.50 -9.46 7.38
CA THR A 118 4.78 -10.13 7.62
C THR A 118 5.80 -9.81 6.52
N ALA A 119 5.37 -9.80 5.27
CA ALA A 119 6.24 -9.47 4.14
C ALA A 119 6.78 -8.02 4.20
N THR A 120 6.03 -7.08 4.78
CA THR A 120 6.47 -5.68 4.90
C THR A 120 7.56 -5.48 5.95
N ARG A 121 7.74 -6.40 6.90
CA ARG A 121 8.64 -6.21 8.04
C ARG A 121 9.78 -7.22 8.11
N GLN A 122 10.18 -7.73 6.96
CA GLN A 122 11.32 -8.62 6.87
C GLN A 122 12.63 -7.90 7.22
N LYS A 123 13.65 -8.66 7.63
CA LYS A 123 14.97 -8.10 7.90
C LYS A 123 15.48 -7.33 6.68
N GLY A 124 15.94 -6.11 6.92
CA GLY A 124 16.41 -5.21 5.86
C GLY A 124 15.33 -4.42 5.16
N SER A 125 14.06 -4.59 5.51
CA SER A 125 12.96 -3.78 4.99
C SER A 125 13.04 -2.33 5.46
N ALA A 126 12.31 -1.45 4.81
CA ALA A 126 12.20 -0.05 5.26
C ALA A 126 11.66 0.03 6.69
N TRP A 127 10.67 -0.80 7.01
CA TRP A 127 10.11 -0.88 8.36
C TRP A 127 11.16 -1.34 9.38
N ASP A 128 11.93 -2.37 9.05
CA ASP A 128 12.98 -2.89 9.92
C ASP A 128 14.04 -1.82 10.22
N LYS A 129 14.49 -1.11 9.21
CA LYS A 129 15.45 -0.01 9.36
C LYS A 129 14.92 1.10 10.26
N ALA A 130 13.67 1.53 10.02
CA ALA A 130 13.02 2.55 10.83
C ALA A 130 12.84 2.08 12.29
N ASN A 131 12.44 0.83 12.47
CA ASN A 131 12.23 0.25 13.80
C ASN A 131 13.55 0.17 14.59
N GLN A 132 14.63 -0.25 13.94
CA GLN A 132 15.96 -0.33 14.60
C GLN A 132 16.49 1.05 14.98
N SER A 133 16.31 2.06 14.16
CA SER A 133 16.72 3.43 14.44
C SER A 133 15.73 4.21 15.30
N LYS A 134 14.60 3.59 15.68
CA LYS A 134 13.51 4.21 16.45
C LYS A 134 12.94 5.46 15.74
N SER A 135 12.92 5.43 14.41
CA SER A 135 12.29 6.47 13.62
C SER A 135 10.76 6.30 13.63
N PRO A 136 9.98 7.36 13.85
CA PRO A 136 8.52 7.28 13.83
C PRO A 136 7.95 7.06 12.42
N THR A 137 8.73 7.32 11.37
CA THR A 137 8.31 7.18 9.97
C THR A 137 9.34 6.42 9.17
N LEU A 138 8.90 5.80 8.07
CA LEU A 138 9.77 5.15 7.11
C LEU A 138 10.36 6.20 6.18
N ASP A 139 11.65 6.03 5.82
CA ASP A 139 12.31 6.85 4.81
C ASP A 139 11.89 6.37 3.42
N TRP A 140 11.53 7.30 2.53
CA TRP A 140 11.04 6.92 1.20
C TRP A 140 12.11 6.27 0.32
N LEU A 141 13.39 6.61 0.52
CA LEU A 141 14.49 5.94 -0.20
C LEU A 141 14.66 4.50 0.28
N ASP A 142 14.43 4.25 1.57
CA ASP A 142 14.42 2.88 2.09
C ASP A 142 13.24 2.09 1.52
N ILE A 143 12.08 2.72 1.36
CA ILE A 143 10.92 2.11 0.70
C ILE A 143 11.25 1.78 -0.75
N LYS A 144 11.82 2.73 -1.48
CA LYS A 144 12.24 2.53 -2.87
C LYS A 144 13.25 1.38 -3.01
N ASN A 145 14.23 1.31 -2.11
CA ASN A 145 15.33 0.35 -2.21
C ASN A 145 15.03 -0.98 -1.50
N ASP A 146 13.85 -1.14 -0.92
CA ASP A 146 13.46 -2.37 -0.23
C ASP A 146 13.33 -3.53 -1.21
N THR A 147 14.15 -4.57 -1.02
CA THR A 147 14.09 -5.83 -1.77
C THR A 147 13.72 -7.00 -0.88
N SER A 148 13.44 -6.75 0.41
CA SER A 148 13.24 -7.79 1.41
C SER A 148 12.00 -8.64 1.13
N TYR A 149 11.02 -8.12 0.42
CA TYR A 149 9.77 -8.81 0.12
C TYR A 149 9.80 -9.66 -1.17
N TYR A 150 10.91 -9.68 -1.89
CA TYR A 150 11.01 -10.40 -3.17
C TYR A 150 10.81 -11.91 -3.03
N LYS A 151 11.22 -12.51 -1.89
CA LYS A 151 10.95 -13.93 -1.64
C LYS A 151 9.47 -14.23 -1.46
N SER A 152 8.76 -13.33 -0.79
CA SER A 152 7.32 -13.47 -0.54
C SER A 152 6.48 -13.13 -1.78
N LEU A 153 6.93 -12.17 -2.57
CA LEU A 153 6.24 -11.67 -3.76
C LEU A 153 7.20 -11.66 -4.96
N PRO A 154 7.59 -12.85 -5.47
CA PRO A 154 8.66 -12.95 -6.47
C PRO A 154 8.32 -12.29 -7.81
N THR A 155 7.05 -12.13 -8.14
CA THR A 155 6.63 -11.45 -9.38
C THR A 155 6.91 -9.95 -9.37
N LEU A 156 7.19 -9.38 -8.19
CA LEU A 156 7.54 -7.97 -8.05
C LEU A 156 9.06 -7.71 -8.06
N THR A 157 9.88 -8.74 -8.30
CA THR A 157 11.32 -8.58 -8.37
C THR A 157 11.70 -7.63 -9.51
N CYS A 158 12.49 -6.60 -9.19
CA CYS A 158 13.02 -5.62 -10.16
C CYS A 158 14.52 -5.85 -10.34
N PHE A 159 14.98 -5.71 -11.57
CA PHE A 159 16.40 -5.87 -11.93
C PHE A 159 17.02 -4.54 -12.30
#